data_93b95d5b2c6e088200feb456aaf69d21
#
_entry.id   93b95d5b2c6e088200feb456aaf69d21
#
_cell.length_a   1.000
_cell.length_b   1.000
_cell.length_c   1.000
_cell.angle_alpha   90.00
_cell.angle_beta   90.00
_cell.angle_gamma   90.00
#
_symmetry.space_group_name_H-M   'P 1'
#
loop_
_entity.id
_entity.type
_entity.pdbx_description
1 polymer ?
#
loop_
_entity_poly.entity_id
_entity_poly.type
_entity_poly.pdbx_seq_one_letter_code
_entity_poly.pdbx_strand_id
1 'polypeptide(L)'
;MNLVIFACVHNAGRSQMAAALFNAVADPDRARARSAGTEPGARVHPEVVAAMAELGVDLSEARPQRLTDALAETASWLITMGCGPQCPHVPGLAREDWPLEDPRGKPIERVRQIRDEVQDRVRAFVDARGWAR
;
A
#
# COMPACT_ATOMS: atom_id res chain seq x y z
N MET A 1 15.22 -1.50 -11.75
CA MET A 1 13.93 -1.93 -11.17
C MET A 1 13.28 -0.76 -10.42
N ASN A 2 11.97 -0.65 -10.51
CA ASN A 2 11.25 0.43 -9.84
C ASN A 2 10.76 -0.03 -8.47
N LEU A 3 10.92 0.80 -7.46
CA LEU A 3 10.36 0.58 -6.13
C LEU A 3 9.25 1.59 -5.88
N VAL A 4 8.06 1.10 -5.54
CA VAL A 4 6.90 1.92 -5.18
C VAL A 4 6.65 1.79 -3.69
N ILE A 5 6.53 2.91 -2.99
CA ILE A 5 6.17 2.90 -1.58
C ILE A 5 4.74 3.38 -1.43
N PHE A 6 3.91 2.56 -0.81
CA PHE A 6 2.55 2.92 -0.41
C PHE A 6 2.57 3.37 1.05
N ALA A 7 2.05 4.54 1.32
CA ALA A 7 2.11 5.15 2.65
C ALA A 7 0.73 5.56 3.15
N CYS A 8 0.44 5.24 4.39
CA CYS A 8 -0.73 5.74 5.11
C CYS A 8 -0.29 6.08 6.54
N VAL A 9 -1.23 6.40 7.43
CA VAL A 9 -0.83 6.80 8.79
C VAL A 9 -0.26 5.62 9.57
N HIS A 10 -1.03 4.56 9.74
CA HIS A 10 -0.67 3.45 10.64
C HIS A 10 0.00 2.25 9.96
N ASN A 11 0.00 2.20 8.63
CA ASN A 11 0.53 1.04 7.88
C ASN A 11 -0.08 -0.30 8.35
N ALA A 12 -1.35 -0.25 8.73
CA ALA A 12 -2.06 -1.40 9.27
C ALA A 12 -3.24 -1.85 8.40
N GLY A 13 -3.57 -1.10 7.35
CA GLY A 13 -4.69 -1.40 6.46
C GLY A 13 -4.40 -1.07 5.00
N ARG A 14 -4.72 0.17 4.58
CA ARG A 14 -4.69 0.58 3.16
C ARG A 14 -3.36 0.32 2.47
N SER A 15 -2.26 0.78 3.04
CA SER A 15 -0.94 0.62 2.43
C SER A 15 -0.48 -0.83 2.41
N GLN A 16 -0.83 -1.62 3.42
CA GLN A 16 -0.52 -3.05 3.44
C GLN A 16 -1.24 -3.79 2.32
N MET A 17 -2.52 -3.49 2.11
CA MET A 17 -3.30 -4.08 1.01
C MET A 17 -2.71 -3.68 -0.34
N ALA A 18 -2.39 -2.40 -0.52
CA ALA A 18 -1.88 -1.90 -1.78
C ALA A 18 -0.54 -2.54 -2.17
N ALA A 19 0.40 -2.62 -1.24
CA ALA A 19 1.71 -3.21 -1.51
C ALA A 19 1.59 -4.70 -1.83
N ALA A 20 0.78 -5.44 -1.09
CA ALA A 20 0.58 -6.87 -1.32
C ALA A 20 -0.10 -7.14 -2.66
N LEU A 21 -1.13 -6.37 -3.01
CA LEU A 21 -1.82 -6.50 -4.30
C LEU A 21 -0.92 -6.10 -5.46
N PHE A 22 -0.11 -5.06 -5.29
CA PHE A 22 0.88 -4.66 -6.29
C PHE A 22 1.85 -5.81 -6.58
N ASN A 23 2.43 -6.39 -5.54
CA ASN A 23 3.40 -7.48 -5.71
C ASN A 23 2.77 -8.75 -6.27
N ALA A 24 1.46 -8.92 -6.12
CA ALA A 24 0.73 -10.05 -6.70
C ALA A 24 0.56 -9.91 -8.22
N VAL A 25 0.47 -8.70 -8.76
CA VAL A 25 0.19 -8.46 -10.19
C VAL A 25 1.38 -7.92 -10.98
N ALA A 26 2.35 -7.30 -10.32
CA ALA A 26 3.51 -6.73 -11.00
C ALA A 26 4.58 -7.77 -11.28
N ASP A 27 5.26 -7.61 -12.41
CA ASP A 27 6.46 -8.39 -12.71
C ASP A 27 7.58 -7.98 -11.75
N PRO A 28 8.08 -8.88 -10.89
CA PRO A 28 9.07 -8.52 -9.89
C PRO A 28 10.42 -8.10 -10.46
N ASP A 29 10.68 -8.38 -11.74
CA ASP A 29 11.88 -7.91 -12.43
C ASP A 29 11.76 -6.46 -12.90
N ARG A 30 10.53 -5.91 -12.89
CA ARG A 30 10.26 -4.54 -13.35
C ARG A 30 9.93 -3.60 -12.21
N ALA A 31 9.16 -4.07 -11.23
CA ALA A 31 8.70 -3.23 -10.14
C ALA A 31 8.35 -4.05 -8.91
N ARG A 32 8.57 -3.47 -7.74
CA ARG A 32 8.16 -4.03 -6.45
C ARG A 32 7.58 -2.92 -5.59
N ALA A 33 6.79 -3.32 -4.61
CA ALA A 33 6.20 -2.38 -3.67
C ALA A 33 6.58 -2.71 -2.24
N ARG A 34 6.66 -1.65 -1.44
CA ARG A 34 6.74 -1.71 0.03
C ARG A 34 5.68 -0.79 0.59
N SER A 35 5.35 -0.99 1.85
CA SER A 35 4.42 -0.12 2.56
C SER A 35 5.04 0.42 3.83
N ALA A 36 4.59 1.60 4.25
CA ALA A 36 5.09 2.22 5.48
C ALA A 36 4.04 3.20 6.02
N GLY A 37 4.24 3.67 7.24
CA GLY A 37 3.33 4.62 7.86
C GLY A 37 4.05 5.71 8.64
N THR A 38 3.41 6.87 8.75
CA THR A 38 3.96 7.99 9.52
C THR A 38 3.89 7.70 11.03
N GLU A 39 2.90 6.92 11.46
CA GLU A 39 2.72 6.48 12.85
C GLU A 39 2.37 4.98 12.85
N PRO A 40 3.35 4.08 12.64
CA PRO A 40 3.07 2.66 12.50
C PRO A 40 2.32 2.10 13.71
N GLY A 41 1.25 1.32 13.43
CA GLY A 41 0.54 0.58 14.46
C GLY A 41 1.33 -0.64 14.92
N ALA A 42 0.75 -1.37 15.88
CA ALA A 42 1.41 -2.56 16.42
C ALA A 42 1.33 -3.75 15.47
N ARG A 43 0.26 -3.83 14.67
CA ARG A 43 0.00 -4.95 13.76
C ARG A 43 -0.97 -4.56 12.66
N VAL A 44 -1.01 -5.35 11.60
CA VAL A 44 -2.02 -5.23 10.56
C VAL A 44 -3.39 -5.57 11.15
N HIS A 45 -4.43 -4.83 10.80
CA HIS A 45 -5.79 -5.06 11.31
C HIS A 45 -6.27 -6.47 10.95
N PRO A 46 -6.82 -7.23 11.90
CA PRO A 46 -7.28 -8.60 11.65
C PRO A 46 -8.30 -8.71 10.50
N GLU A 47 -9.21 -7.74 10.38
CA GLU A 47 -10.21 -7.70 9.30
C GLU A 47 -9.55 -7.53 7.93
N VAL A 48 -8.43 -6.81 7.87
CA VAL A 48 -7.65 -6.64 6.65
C VAL A 48 -6.95 -7.95 6.29
N VAL A 49 -6.35 -8.63 7.28
CA VAL A 49 -5.73 -9.95 7.05
C VAL A 49 -6.76 -10.93 6.51
N ALA A 50 -7.97 -10.96 7.09
CA ALA A 50 -9.05 -11.84 6.66
C ALA A 50 -9.52 -11.52 5.23
N ALA A 51 -9.72 -10.24 4.92
CA ALA A 51 -10.17 -9.82 3.59
C ALA A 51 -9.15 -10.15 2.51
N MET A 52 -7.86 -10.01 2.81
CA MET A 52 -6.79 -10.33 1.86
C MET A 52 -6.65 -11.84 1.67
N ALA A 53 -6.84 -12.63 2.72
CA ALA A 53 -6.80 -14.07 2.64
C ALA A 53 -7.86 -14.62 1.67
N GLU A 54 -9.00 -13.94 1.55
CA GLU A 54 -10.06 -14.31 0.59
C GLU A 54 -9.57 -14.26 -0.86
N LEU A 55 -8.57 -13.44 -1.15
CA LEU A 55 -7.95 -13.34 -2.47
C LEU A 55 -6.69 -14.22 -2.61
N GLY A 56 -6.40 -15.05 -1.61
CA GLY A 56 -5.19 -15.85 -1.61
C GLY A 56 -3.93 -15.06 -1.26
N VAL A 57 -4.07 -13.88 -0.69
CA VAL A 57 -2.95 -13.02 -0.30
C VAL A 57 -2.76 -13.10 1.21
N ASP A 58 -1.60 -13.61 1.64
CA ASP A 58 -1.29 -13.82 3.05
C ASP A 58 -0.58 -12.61 3.67
N LEU A 59 -1.24 -11.94 4.61
CA LEU A 59 -0.67 -10.86 5.40
C LEU A 59 -0.37 -11.27 6.86
N SER A 60 -0.43 -12.57 7.17
CA SER A 60 -0.25 -13.02 8.55
C SER A 60 1.12 -12.69 9.15
N GLU A 61 2.15 -12.60 8.30
CA GLU A 61 3.52 -12.24 8.72
C GLU A 61 3.88 -10.78 8.49
N ALA A 62 2.98 -10.00 7.90
CA ALA A 62 3.25 -8.60 7.62
C ALA A 62 3.29 -7.76 8.89
N ARG A 63 4.18 -6.77 8.91
CA ARG A 63 4.35 -5.87 10.06
C ARG A 63 4.32 -4.41 9.60
N PRO A 64 3.65 -3.54 10.34
CA PRO A 64 3.79 -2.10 10.11
C PRO A 64 5.23 -1.64 10.28
N GLN A 65 5.66 -0.70 9.42
CA GLN A 65 6.98 -0.09 9.54
C GLN A 65 6.89 1.42 9.34
N ARG A 66 7.85 2.13 9.90
CA ARG A 66 7.88 3.59 9.81
C ARG A 66 8.33 4.06 8.43
N LEU A 67 7.64 5.06 7.91
CA LEU A 67 8.06 5.78 6.72
C LEU A 67 9.16 6.76 7.14
N THR A 68 10.36 6.54 6.65
CA THR A 68 11.51 7.40 6.91
C THR A 68 11.97 8.06 5.61
N ASP A 69 12.71 9.16 5.72
CA ASP A 69 13.32 9.80 4.55
C ASP A 69 14.26 8.83 3.83
N ALA A 70 15.02 8.06 4.59
CA ALA A 70 15.94 7.07 4.02
C ALA A 70 15.18 6.01 3.19
N LEU A 71 14.04 5.52 3.68
CA LEU A 71 13.21 4.57 2.93
C LEU A 71 12.63 5.22 1.68
N ALA A 72 12.09 6.43 1.80
CA ALA A 72 11.49 7.16 0.69
C ALA A 72 12.51 7.46 -0.42
N GLU A 73 13.76 7.73 -0.06
CA GLU A 73 14.83 8.01 -1.01
C GLU A 73 15.18 6.80 -1.90
N THR A 74 14.85 5.58 -1.46
CA THR A 74 15.08 4.38 -2.27
C THR A 74 14.02 4.18 -3.36
N ALA A 75 12.91 4.93 -3.30
CA ALA A 75 11.75 4.70 -4.15
C ALA A 75 11.81 5.50 -5.44
N SER A 76 11.15 4.96 -6.48
CA SER A 76 10.84 5.68 -7.71
C SER A 76 9.52 6.44 -7.59
N TRP A 77 8.59 5.91 -6.78
CA TRP A 77 7.24 6.44 -6.58
C TRP A 77 6.85 6.38 -5.11
N LEU A 78 6.16 7.42 -4.66
CA LEU A 78 5.48 7.44 -3.36
C LEU A 78 4.00 7.64 -3.60
N ILE A 79 3.19 6.66 -3.18
CA ILE A 79 1.73 6.75 -3.28
C ILE A 79 1.19 6.87 -1.86
N THR A 80 0.59 8.02 -1.56
CA THR A 80 0.05 8.31 -0.25
C THR A 80 -1.43 7.97 -0.20
N MET A 81 -1.87 7.45 0.93
CA MET A 81 -3.24 6.95 1.10
C MET A 81 -3.83 7.54 2.40
N GLY A 82 -3.79 8.87 2.51
CA GLY A 82 -4.39 9.58 3.62
C GLY A 82 -3.46 9.99 4.75
N CYS A 83 -2.12 9.99 4.53
CA CYS A 83 -1.20 10.50 5.54
C CYS A 83 -1.08 12.04 5.55
N GLY A 84 -1.61 12.70 4.52
CA GLY A 84 -1.67 14.15 4.46
C GLY A 84 -0.31 14.85 4.55
N PRO A 85 -0.24 15.99 5.27
CA PRO A 85 1.01 16.75 5.35
C PRO A 85 2.13 16.06 6.13
N GLN A 86 1.83 15.00 6.87
CA GLN A 86 2.82 14.23 7.61
C GLN A 86 3.69 13.35 6.71
N CYS A 87 3.25 13.10 5.46
CA CYS A 87 4.04 12.32 4.54
C CYS A 87 5.28 13.11 4.10
N PRO A 88 6.48 12.50 4.08
CA PRO A 88 7.69 13.17 3.64
C PRO A 88 7.57 13.70 2.22
N HIS A 89 8.20 14.84 1.97
CA HIS A 89 8.35 15.39 0.63
C HIS A 89 9.79 15.17 0.18
N VAL A 90 10.01 14.30 -0.79
CA VAL A 90 11.33 13.97 -1.31
C VAL A 90 11.46 14.59 -2.71
N PRO A 91 12.37 15.56 -2.92
CA PRO A 91 12.56 16.17 -4.24
C PRO A 91 12.91 15.14 -5.31
N GLY A 92 12.28 15.25 -6.47
CA GLY A 92 12.53 14.35 -7.59
C GLY A 92 11.78 13.03 -7.53
N LEU A 93 11.09 12.74 -6.44
CA LEU A 93 10.27 11.54 -6.30
C LEU A 93 8.89 11.76 -6.93
N ALA A 94 8.51 10.86 -7.83
CA ALA A 94 7.15 10.87 -8.39
C ALA A 94 6.14 10.52 -7.30
N ARG A 95 5.01 11.22 -7.27
CA ARG A 95 4.04 11.10 -6.19
C ARG A 95 2.61 11.12 -6.71
N GLU A 96 1.76 10.26 -6.12
CA GLU A 96 0.31 10.30 -6.28
C GLU A 96 -0.33 10.20 -4.90
N ASP A 97 -1.54 10.72 -4.78
CA ASP A 97 -2.35 10.57 -3.58
C ASP A 97 -3.64 9.83 -3.94
N TRP A 98 -3.88 8.72 -3.25
CA TRP A 98 -5.08 7.90 -3.43
C TRP A 98 -5.96 8.04 -2.18
N PRO A 99 -6.93 8.97 -2.17
CA PRO A 99 -7.78 9.17 -0.99
C PRO A 99 -8.77 8.01 -0.86
N LEU A 100 -8.48 7.10 0.05
CA LEU A 100 -9.29 5.92 0.33
C LEU A 100 -9.72 5.93 1.78
N GLU A 101 -10.91 5.36 2.04
CA GLU A 101 -11.44 5.23 3.39
C GLU A 101 -10.55 4.30 4.22
N ASP A 102 -10.33 4.66 5.50
CA ASP A 102 -9.60 3.82 6.44
C ASP A 102 -10.48 2.63 6.83
N PRO A 103 -10.02 1.38 6.63
CA PRO A 103 -10.80 0.19 6.98
C PRO A 103 -10.88 -0.06 8.50
N ARG A 104 -10.12 0.67 9.31
CA ARG A 104 -10.08 0.46 10.75
C ARG A 104 -11.46 0.57 11.39
N GLY A 105 -11.86 -0.47 12.14
CA GLY A 105 -13.13 -0.48 12.85
C GLY A 105 -14.36 -0.63 11.97
N LYS A 106 -14.18 -0.95 10.70
CA LYS A 106 -15.30 -1.13 9.76
C LYS A 106 -15.72 -2.60 9.73
N PRO A 107 -17.00 -2.88 9.40
CA PRO A 107 -17.43 -4.27 9.20
C PRO A 107 -16.73 -4.89 7.99
N ILE A 108 -16.65 -6.21 7.98
CA ILE A 108 -15.90 -6.94 6.94
C ILE A 108 -16.40 -6.64 5.52
N GLU A 109 -17.69 -6.41 5.34
CA GLU A 109 -18.26 -6.05 4.03
C GLU A 109 -17.68 -4.74 3.52
N ARG A 110 -17.48 -3.77 4.41
CA ARG A 110 -16.88 -2.49 4.02
C ARG A 110 -15.39 -2.63 3.77
N VAL A 111 -14.71 -3.44 4.56
CA VAL A 111 -13.29 -3.74 4.33
C VAL A 111 -13.08 -4.37 2.96
N ARG A 112 -13.96 -5.30 2.55
CA ARG A 112 -13.92 -5.90 1.21
C ARG A 112 -14.10 -4.86 0.10
N GLN A 113 -15.00 -3.90 0.28
CA GLN A 113 -15.21 -2.83 -0.70
C GLN A 113 -13.97 -1.96 -0.85
N ILE A 114 -13.35 -1.59 0.27
CA ILE A 114 -12.10 -0.81 0.27
C ILE A 114 -10.98 -1.60 -0.41
N ARG A 115 -10.84 -2.88 -0.07
CA ARG A 115 -9.87 -3.79 -0.69
C ARG A 115 -10.04 -3.83 -2.21
N ASP A 116 -11.27 -3.97 -2.69
CA ASP A 116 -11.56 -4.07 -4.12
C ASP A 116 -11.24 -2.76 -4.83
N GLU A 117 -11.49 -1.63 -4.19
CA GLU A 117 -11.14 -0.31 -4.72
C GLU A 117 -9.60 -0.14 -4.81
N VAL A 118 -8.88 -0.58 -3.79
CA VAL A 118 -7.41 -0.59 -3.80
C VAL A 118 -6.91 -1.46 -4.96
N GLN A 119 -7.49 -2.64 -5.13
CA GLN A 119 -7.09 -3.57 -6.19
C GLN A 119 -7.26 -2.95 -7.58
N ASP A 120 -8.39 -2.29 -7.82
CA ASP A 120 -8.65 -1.64 -9.11
C ASP A 120 -7.62 -0.54 -9.40
N ARG A 121 -7.30 0.27 -8.40
CA ARG A 121 -6.29 1.34 -8.54
C ARG A 121 -4.90 0.77 -8.80
N VAL A 122 -4.52 -0.28 -8.08
CA VAL A 122 -3.22 -0.94 -8.24
C VAL A 122 -3.08 -1.52 -9.64
N ARG A 123 -4.10 -2.23 -10.12
CA ARG A 123 -4.09 -2.82 -11.46
C ARG A 123 -3.97 -1.75 -12.55
N ALA A 124 -4.73 -0.67 -12.43
CA ALA A 124 -4.67 0.43 -13.39
C ALA A 124 -3.28 1.08 -13.40
N PHE A 125 -2.68 1.27 -12.23
CA PHE A 125 -1.35 1.85 -12.09
C PHE A 125 -0.28 0.96 -12.74
N VAL A 126 -0.32 -0.33 -12.45
CA VAL A 126 0.64 -1.30 -12.98
C VAL A 126 0.50 -1.44 -14.50
N ASP A 127 -0.72 -1.54 -15.01
CA ASP A 127 -0.99 -1.68 -16.44
C ASP A 127 -0.55 -0.45 -17.22
N ALA A 128 -0.81 0.74 -16.70
CA ALA A 128 -0.44 2.00 -17.37
C ALA A 128 1.07 2.14 -17.57
N ARG A 129 1.86 1.47 -16.74
CA ARG A 129 3.33 1.54 -16.80
C ARG A 129 3.97 0.33 -17.47
N GLY A 130 3.17 -0.66 -17.87
CA GLY A 130 3.68 -1.86 -18.50
C GLY A 130 4.44 -2.76 -17.53
N TRP A 131 4.09 -2.74 -16.24
CA TRP A 131 4.76 -3.53 -15.20
C TRP A 131 4.03 -4.83 -14.86
N ALA A 132 2.91 -5.12 -15.48
CA ALA A 132 2.16 -6.35 -15.22
C ALA A 132 2.95 -7.59 -15.64
N ARG A 133 2.71 -8.69 -14.92
CA ARG A 133 3.29 -9.98 -15.25
C ARG A 133 2.88 -10.46 -16.64
#